data_f207b32a1940e733c3dc0e1f7ccdb3f8
#
_entry.id   f207b32a1940e733c3dc0e1f7ccdb3f8
#
_cell.length_a   1.000
_cell.length_b   1.000
_cell.length_c   1.000
_cell.angle_alpha   90.00
_cell.angle_beta   90.00
_cell.angle_gamma   90.00
#
_symmetry.space_group_name_H-M   'P 1'
#
loop_
_entity.id
_entity.type
_entity.pdbx_description
1 polymer ?
#
loop_
_entity_poly.entity_id
_entity_poly.type
_entity_poly.pdbx_seq_one_letter_code
_entity_poly.pdbx_strand_id
1 'polypeptide(L)'
;GLGDVYKRQLNSMTPIWKKNKSELKDEDYNNFYMEKFGDYEPPVAHIHSKNEGVATYDALLYIPARAPFDYYSKDYEKGLQLYSSGVMIMEKCADLLPDWFSFVKGVVDSEDLSLNISRELLQQDRQLKIIAKNLEKSIKNELAKLLKNDREKYEKFYSVFGLQFKFGIYQSYGAANETLKDLLMFPSSFDGKNVTLKEYVSRMKEDQKEIYYACGETKERIEMLPQLEKIKDKGYEVLYFTQDVDE
;
A
#
# COMPACT_ATOMS: atom_id res chain seq x y z
N GLY A 1 27.61 8.56 36.48
CA GLY A 1 28.81 7.75 36.34
C GLY A 1 28.89 7.10 34.98
N LEU A 2 30.02 6.53 34.63
CA LEU A 2 30.30 5.83 33.37
C LEU A 2 29.26 4.72 33.11
N GLY A 3 28.68 4.10 34.14
CA GLY A 3 27.66 3.07 34.02
C GLY A 3 26.32 3.55 33.49
N ASP A 4 25.94 4.79 33.77
CA ASP A 4 24.67 5.35 33.30
C ASP A 4 24.73 5.78 31.83
N VAL A 5 25.89 6.27 31.41
CA VAL A 5 26.14 6.61 30.00
C VAL A 5 26.13 5.33 29.15
N TYR A 6 26.70 4.26 29.67
CA TYR A 6 26.75 2.97 28.99
C TYR A 6 25.36 2.31 28.88
N LYS A 7 24.56 2.39 29.93
CA LYS A 7 23.15 1.92 29.91
C LYS A 7 22.28 2.69 28.93
N ARG A 8 22.43 4.01 28.87
CA ARG A 8 21.73 4.85 27.89
C ARG A 8 22.12 4.51 26.45
N GLN A 9 23.40 4.26 26.20
CA GLN A 9 23.88 3.87 24.87
C GLN A 9 23.36 2.49 24.44
N LEU A 10 23.30 1.52 25.35
CA LEU A 10 22.77 0.19 25.08
C LEU A 10 21.25 0.21 24.81
N ASN A 11 20.49 1.02 25.54
CA ASN A 11 19.05 1.19 25.30
C ASN A 11 18.74 1.93 23.99
N SER A 12 19.61 2.84 23.55
CA SER A 12 19.46 3.53 22.28
C SER A 12 19.85 2.69 21.07
N MET A 13 20.48 1.52 21.27
CA MET A 13 20.91 0.60 20.22
C MET A 13 19.84 -0.42 19.82
N THR A 14 18.73 -0.54 20.57
CA THR A 14 17.66 -1.46 20.20
C THR A 14 16.85 -0.84 19.06
N PRO A 15 16.81 -1.50 17.88
CA PRO A 15 16.04 -0.99 16.77
C PRO A 15 14.56 -0.87 17.10
N ILE A 16 13.91 0.17 16.59
CA ILE A 16 12.50 0.44 16.87
C ILE A 16 11.60 -0.75 16.48
N TRP A 17 11.91 -1.46 15.39
CA TRP A 17 11.11 -2.61 14.92
C TRP A 17 11.20 -3.82 15.84
N LYS A 18 12.18 -3.88 16.74
CA LYS A 18 12.33 -4.92 17.75
C LYS A 18 11.60 -4.57 19.05
N LYS A 19 11.26 -3.31 19.26
CA LYS A 19 10.58 -2.87 20.48
C LYS A 19 9.13 -3.34 20.51
N ASN A 20 8.58 -3.46 21.72
CA ASN A 20 7.17 -3.75 21.88
C ASN A 20 6.33 -2.52 21.50
N LYS A 21 5.19 -2.75 20.83
CA LYS A 21 4.24 -1.67 20.47
C LYS A 21 3.80 -0.84 21.66
N SER A 22 3.67 -1.44 22.85
CA SER A 22 3.27 -0.74 24.07
C SER A 22 4.26 0.33 24.53
N GLU A 23 5.51 0.25 24.07
CA GLU A 23 6.58 1.20 24.39
C GLU A 23 6.66 2.36 23.41
N LEU A 24 5.90 2.30 22.31
CA LEU A 24 6.00 3.23 21.18
C LEU A 24 4.73 4.03 21.01
N LYS A 25 4.91 5.33 20.70
CA LYS A 25 3.85 6.27 20.35
C LYS A 25 3.91 6.57 18.86
N ASP A 26 2.84 7.12 18.32
CA ASP A 26 2.80 7.54 16.90
C ASP A 26 3.94 8.48 16.53
N GLU A 27 4.32 9.39 17.43
CA GLU A 27 5.45 10.28 17.25
C GLU A 27 6.77 9.52 17.04
N ASP A 28 7.00 8.45 17.79
CA ASP A 28 8.21 7.62 17.66
C ASP A 28 8.28 6.97 16.27
N TYR A 29 7.15 6.42 15.79
CA TYR A 29 7.06 5.85 14.46
C TYR A 29 7.27 6.88 13.36
N ASN A 30 6.64 8.04 13.50
CA ASN A 30 6.72 9.11 12.50
C ASN A 30 8.13 9.70 12.40
N ASN A 31 8.77 9.94 13.52
CA ASN A 31 10.15 10.48 13.58
C ASN A 31 11.14 9.49 12.97
N PHE A 32 10.99 8.20 13.28
CA PHE A 32 11.84 7.17 12.68
C PHE A 32 11.70 7.15 11.15
N TYR A 33 10.46 7.22 10.66
CA TYR A 33 10.19 7.23 9.21
C TYR A 33 10.84 8.44 8.52
N MET A 34 10.60 9.64 9.05
CA MET A 34 11.11 10.87 8.44
C MET A 34 12.65 10.90 8.44
N GLU A 35 13.26 10.46 9.51
CA GLU A 35 14.72 10.40 9.64
C GLU A 35 15.33 9.31 8.75
N LYS A 36 14.80 8.09 8.82
CA LYS A 36 15.32 6.92 8.12
C LYS A 36 15.18 7.03 6.59
N PHE A 37 14.04 7.52 6.13
CA PHE A 37 13.72 7.58 4.71
C PHE A 37 13.81 8.98 4.10
N GLY A 38 14.25 9.96 4.89
CA GLY A 38 14.52 11.32 4.40
C GLY A 38 13.27 12.07 3.95
N ASP A 39 12.10 11.72 4.50
CA ASP A 39 10.86 12.41 4.19
C ASP A 39 10.63 13.55 5.19
N TYR A 40 10.06 14.66 4.72
CA TYR A 40 9.71 15.80 5.59
C TYR A 40 8.24 15.76 6.05
N GLU A 41 7.45 14.85 5.51
CA GLU A 41 6.06 14.62 5.93
C GLU A 41 5.94 13.31 6.70
N PRO A 42 5.08 13.27 7.73
CA PRO A 42 4.79 12.00 8.40
C PRO A 42 4.07 11.04 7.44
N PRO A 43 4.19 9.73 7.65
CA PRO A 43 3.50 8.75 6.83
C PRO A 43 1.99 8.80 7.06
N VAL A 44 1.23 8.30 6.10
CA VAL A 44 -0.22 8.14 6.22
C VAL A 44 -0.57 7.07 7.26
N ALA A 45 0.20 6.01 7.29
CA ALA A 45 0.01 4.90 8.21
C ALA A 45 1.31 4.12 8.41
N HIS A 46 1.38 3.36 9.50
CA HIS A 46 2.45 2.40 9.74
C HIS A 46 1.88 1.04 10.12
N ILE A 47 2.64 0.00 9.87
CA ILE A 47 2.32 -1.38 10.24
C ILE A 47 3.53 -1.93 11.00
N HIS A 48 3.34 -2.21 12.28
CA HIS A 48 4.37 -2.83 13.10
C HIS A 48 3.89 -4.21 13.53
N SER A 49 4.57 -5.25 13.09
CA SER A 49 4.18 -6.63 13.34
C SER A 49 5.34 -7.50 13.79
N LYS A 50 5.03 -8.43 14.68
CA LYS A 50 5.88 -9.55 15.05
C LYS A 50 5.18 -10.82 14.62
N ASN A 51 5.86 -11.66 13.86
CA ASN A 51 5.32 -12.95 13.43
C ASN A 51 6.22 -14.06 13.96
N GLU A 52 5.61 -15.02 14.64
CA GLU A 52 6.25 -16.24 15.10
C GLU A 52 5.50 -17.43 14.50
N GLY A 53 6.21 -18.43 14.03
CA GLY A 53 5.60 -19.60 13.42
C GLY A 53 6.42 -20.13 12.26
N VAL A 54 5.78 -20.39 11.12
CA VAL A 54 6.44 -20.90 9.91
C VAL A 54 7.53 -19.95 9.41
N ALA A 55 7.28 -18.65 9.50
CA ALA A 55 8.27 -17.61 9.28
C ALA A 55 8.32 -16.71 10.52
N THR A 56 9.50 -16.51 11.09
CA THR A 56 9.72 -15.63 12.24
C THR A 56 10.38 -14.34 11.78
N TYR A 57 9.70 -13.21 11.99
CA TYR A 57 10.21 -11.90 11.58
C TYR A 57 9.56 -10.77 12.36
N ASP A 58 10.26 -9.64 12.41
CA ASP A 58 9.72 -8.35 12.79
C ASP A 58 9.60 -7.48 11.53
N ALA A 59 8.50 -6.76 11.39
CA ALA A 59 8.31 -5.85 10.27
C ALA A 59 7.79 -4.50 10.75
N LEU A 60 8.35 -3.44 10.19
CA LEU A 60 7.87 -2.08 10.36
C LEU A 60 7.74 -1.44 9.00
N LEU A 61 6.51 -1.32 8.53
CA LEU A 61 6.18 -0.81 7.20
C LEU A 61 5.50 0.54 7.30
N TYR A 62 5.67 1.36 6.28
CA TYR A 62 5.10 2.70 6.19
C TYR A 62 4.43 2.94 4.84
N ILE A 63 3.26 3.58 4.90
CA ILE A 63 2.57 4.08 3.72
C ILE A 63 2.86 5.58 3.65
N PRO A 64 3.64 6.06 2.67
CA PRO A 64 4.02 7.46 2.59
C PRO A 64 2.85 8.35 2.19
N ALA A 65 2.91 9.63 2.59
CA ALA A 65 1.90 10.63 2.24
C ALA A 65 2.12 11.20 0.83
N ARG A 66 3.34 11.13 0.32
CA ARG A 66 3.70 11.64 -1.00
C ARG A 66 4.56 10.66 -1.78
N ALA A 67 4.49 10.72 -3.10
CA ALA A 67 5.36 9.95 -3.96
C ALA A 67 6.67 10.70 -4.24
N PRO A 68 7.82 9.98 -4.35
CA PRO A 68 9.01 10.54 -4.96
C PRO A 68 8.69 11.02 -6.39
N PHE A 69 9.42 12.06 -6.85
CA PHE A 69 9.18 12.61 -8.18
C PHE A 69 9.38 11.59 -9.32
N ASP A 70 10.22 10.58 -9.10
CA ASP A 70 10.53 9.51 -10.05
C ASP A 70 9.72 8.24 -9.85
N TYR A 71 8.67 8.28 -8.98
CA TYR A 71 7.92 7.08 -8.59
C TYR A 71 7.34 6.31 -9.79
N TYR A 72 6.78 7.01 -10.77
CA TYR A 72 6.23 6.40 -11.98
C TYR A 72 7.23 6.28 -13.13
N SER A 73 8.52 6.50 -12.87
CA SER A 73 9.58 6.32 -13.86
C SER A 73 10.13 4.90 -13.84
N LYS A 74 10.86 4.54 -14.91
CA LYS A 74 11.56 3.25 -15.00
C LYS A 74 12.73 3.13 -14.02
N ASP A 75 13.24 4.26 -13.52
CA ASP A 75 14.40 4.32 -12.62
C ASP A 75 14.02 4.11 -11.15
N TYR A 76 12.71 4.13 -10.83
CA TYR A 76 12.27 3.90 -9.46
C TYR A 76 12.52 2.45 -9.05
N GLU A 77 13.23 2.27 -7.94
CA GLU A 77 13.50 0.97 -7.36
C GLU A 77 12.65 0.76 -6.09
N LYS A 78 11.76 -0.22 -6.15
CA LYS A 78 11.00 -0.66 -4.97
C LYS A 78 11.88 -1.52 -4.07
N GLY A 79 11.53 -1.63 -2.82
CA GLY A 79 12.12 -2.61 -1.93
C GLY A 79 12.13 -2.18 -0.48
N LEU A 80 11.93 -3.17 0.38
CA LEU A 80 12.08 -3.01 1.81
C LEU A 80 13.53 -3.30 2.21
N GLN A 81 13.98 -2.66 3.29
CA GLN A 81 15.26 -2.99 3.89
C GLN A 81 15.14 -4.36 4.57
N LEU A 82 16.03 -5.27 4.23
CA LEU A 82 16.07 -6.62 4.79
C LEU A 82 17.23 -6.76 5.75
N TYR A 83 16.91 -7.18 6.97
CA TYR A 83 17.85 -7.44 8.06
C TYR A 83 17.79 -8.91 8.47
N SER A 84 18.87 -9.40 9.03
CA SER A 84 18.93 -10.64 9.77
C SER A 84 19.57 -10.38 11.13
N SER A 85 18.82 -10.60 12.21
CA SER A 85 19.27 -10.36 13.59
C SER A 85 19.88 -8.96 13.78
N GLY A 86 19.25 -7.94 13.23
CA GLY A 86 19.67 -6.55 13.34
C GLY A 86 20.79 -6.13 12.39
N VAL A 87 21.26 -7.00 11.50
CA VAL A 87 22.29 -6.70 10.49
C VAL A 87 21.65 -6.60 9.11
N MET A 88 21.90 -5.48 8.42
CA MET A 88 21.36 -5.28 7.08
C MET A 88 21.97 -6.28 6.08
N ILE A 89 21.10 -7.03 5.40
CA ILE A 89 21.48 -7.93 4.30
C ILE A 89 21.32 -7.22 2.96
N MET A 90 20.23 -6.46 2.78
CA MET A 90 19.89 -5.82 1.52
C MET A 90 19.14 -4.52 1.79
N GLU A 91 19.55 -3.45 1.11
CA GLU A 91 18.91 -2.14 1.28
C GLU A 91 17.55 -2.05 0.58
N LYS A 92 17.41 -2.71 -0.56
CA LYS A 92 16.16 -2.74 -1.34
C LYS A 92 15.85 -4.16 -1.77
N CYS A 93 15.11 -4.89 -0.95
CA CYS A 93 14.65 -6.23 -1.28
C CYS A 93 13.32 -6.14 -2.02
N ALA A 94 13.40 -6.16 -3.35
CA ALA A 94 12.23 -6.03 -4.21
C ALA A 94 11.25 -7.21 -4.09
N ASP A 95 11.75 -8.39 -3.75
CA ASP A 95 10.95 -9.62 -3.65
C ASP A 95 9.96 -9.63 -2.48
N LEU A 96 10.10 -8.70 -1.53
CA LEU A 96 9.18 -8.56 -0.39
C LEU A 96 7.90 -7.78 -0.71
N LEU A 97 7.85 -7.09 -1.85
CA LEU A 97 6.70 -6.27 -2.24
C LEU A 97 6.24 -6.62 -3.65
N PRO A 98 4.93 -6.79 -3.88
CA PRO A 98 4.39 -6.80 -5.23
C PRO A 98 4.48 -5.40 -5.85
N ASP A 99 4.44 -5.32 -7.18
CA ASP A 99 4.58 -4.04 -7.89
C ASP A 99 3.50 -3.02 -7.50
N TRP A 100 2.29 -3.48 -7.23
CA TRP A 100 1.17 -2.60 -6.84
C TRP A 100 1.30 -1.99 -5.45
N PHE A 101 2.21 -2.50 -4.62
CA PHE A 101 2.56 -1.92 -3.33
C PHE A 101 3.99 -1.40 -3.28
N SER A 102 4.56 -1.06 -4.43
CA SER A 102 5.94 -0.57 -4.55
C SER A 102 6.22 0.74 -3.81
N PHE A 103 5.18 1.49 -3.43
CA PHE A 103 5.32 2.72 -2.65
C PHE A 103 5.62 2.48 -1.17
N VAL A 104 5.40 1.27 -0.67
CA VAL A 104 5.62 0.95 0.74
C VAL A 104 7.11 1.00 1.07
N LYS A 105 7.44 1.65 2.17
CA LYS A 105 8.80 1.71 2.72
C LYS A 105 8.83 1.02 4.07
N GLY A 106 9.99 0.55 4.47
CA GLY A 106 10.11 -0.07 5.77
C GLY A 106 11.26 -1.06 5.90
N VAL A 107 11.18 -1.82 6.99
CA VAL A 107 12.20 -2.76 7.42
C VAL A 107 11.56 -4.11 7.73
N VAL A 108 12.21 -5.18 7.29
CA VAL A 108 11.91 -6.56 7.69
C VAL A 108 13.17 -7.16 8.28
N ASP A 109 13.04 -7.75 9.46
CA ASP A 109 14.15 -8.39 10.17
C ASP A 109 13.77 -9.82 10.50
N SER A 110 14.48 -10.80 9.94
CA SER A 110 14.23 -12.22 10.15
C SER A 110 15.50 -12.93 10.61
N GLU A 111 15.43 -13.60 11.76
CA GLU A 111 16.52 -14.40 12.31
C GLU A 111 16.82 -15.65 11.47
N ASP A 112 15.82 -16.11 10.71
CA ASP A 112 15.92 -17.34 9.91
C ASP A 112 16.73 -17.18 8.63
N LEU A 113 17.08 -15.94 8.26
CA LEU A 113 17.87 -15.66 7.07
C LEU A 113 19.36 -15.66 7.38
N SER A 114 20.14 -16.27 6.49
CA SER A 114 21.60 -16.28 6.60
C SER A 114 22.19 -14.92 6.23
N LEU A 115 23.14 -14.42 7.02
CA LEU A 115 23.87 -13.18 6.72
C LEU A 115 24.69 -13.26 5.42
N ASN A 116 25.03 -14.44 4.94
CA ASN A 116 25.83 -14.67 3.75
C ASN A 116 24.99 -15.11 2.55
N ILE A 117 23.69 -14.98 2.62
CA ILE A 117 22.82 -15.40 1.52
C ILE A 117 23.01 -14.48 0.30
N SER A 118 23.17 -15.08 -0.87
CA SER A 118 23.27 -14.33 -2.12
C SER A 118 21.87 -13.85 -2.57
N ARG A 119 21.86 -12.83 -3.43
CA ARG A 119 20.60 -12.28 -3.99
C ARG A 119 19.80 -13.36 -4.73
N GLU A 120 20.48 -14.22 -5.48
CA GLU A 120 19.86 -15.31 -6.24
C GLU A 120 19.22 -16.34 -5.33
N LEU A 121 19.88 -16.67 -4.20
CA LEU A 121 19.34 -17.59 -3.21
C LEU A 121 18.16 -17.00 -2.47
N LEU A 122 18.16 -15.67 -2.21
CA LEU A 122 17.01 -14.99 -1.59
C LEU A 122 15.75 -15.14 -2.44
N GLN A 123 15.84 -15.02 -3.75
CA GLN A 123 14.70 -15.16 -4.66
C GLN A 123 14.04 -16.54 -4.59
N GLN A 124 14.79 -17.55 -4.21
CA GLN A 124 14.33 -18.94 -4.09
C GLN A 124 13.97 -19.30 -2.65
N ASP A 125 14.24 -18.42 -1.69
CA ASP A 125 14.02 -18.69 -0.27
C ASP A 125 12.53 -18.80 0.05
N ARG A 126 12.15 -19.93 0.64
CA ARG A 126 10.76 -20.21 1.01
C ARG A 126 10.27 -19.27 2.12
N GLN A 127 11.13 -18.95 3.09
CA GLN A 127 10.79 -18.04 4.19
C GLN A 127 10.49 -16.65 3.66
N LEU A 128 11.29 -16.15 2.72
CA LEU A 128 11.09 -14.85 2.12
C LEU A 128 9.74 -14.77 1.38
N LYS A 129 9.36 -15.83 0.66
CA LYS A 129 8.06 -15.90 -0.03
C LYS A 129 6.89 -15.87 0.93
N ILE A 130 7.00 -16.56 2.07
CA ILE A 130 5.96 -16.54 3.11
C ILE A 130 5.86 -15.14 3.72
N ILE A 131 6.99 -14.52 4.04
CA ILE A 131 7.03 -13.15 4.56
C ILE A 131 6.36 -12.19 3.58
N ALA A 132 6.74 -12.24 2.30
CA ALA A 132 6.17 -11.37 1.26
C ALA A 132 4.65 -11.50 1.17
N LYS A 133 4.12 -12.71 1.21
CA LYS A 133 2.68 -12.97 1.18
C LYS A 133 1.96 -12.40 2.40
N ASN A 134 2.55 -12.56 3.58
CA ASN A 134 2.01 -12.02 4.83
C ASN A 134 2.02 -10.48 4.82
N LEU A 135 3.09 -9.88 4.30
CA LEU A 135 3.19 -8.41 4.20
C LEU A 135 2.16 -7.84 3.23
N GLU A 136 1.96 -8.48 2.09
CA GLU A 136 0.93 -8.07 1.12
C GLU A 136 -0.45 -8.04 1.76
N LYS A 137 -0.79 -9.08 2.51
CA LYS A 137 -2.04 -9.16 3.25
C LYS A 137 -2.15 -8.06 4.31
N SER A 138 -1.09 -7.79 5.04
CA SER A 138 -1.06 -6.74 6.07
C SER A 138 -1.24 -5.35 5.46
N ILE A 139 -0.60 -5.08 4.33
CA ILE A 139 -0.74 -3.81 3.61
C ILE A 139 -2.17 -3.64 3.11
N LYS A 140 -2.73 -4.65 2.48
CA LYS A 140 -4.12 -4.64 2.02
C LYS A 140 -5.09 -4.34 3.17
N ASN A 141 -4.91 -5.01 4.29
CA ASN A 141 -5.78 -4.84 5.46
C ASN A 141 -5.67 -3.44 6.05
N GLU A 142 -4.48 -2.87 6.11
CA GLU A 142 -4.27 -1.50 6.61
C GLU A 142 -4.92 -0.47 5.69
N LEU A 143 -4.80 -0.64 4.38
CA LEU A 143 -5.46 0.24 3.41
C LEU A 143 -6.99 0.12 3.47
N ALA A 144 -7.51 -1.08 3.63
CA ALA A 144 -8.95 -1.31 3.80
C ALA A 144 -9.47 -0.67 5.10
N LYS A 145 -8.70 -0.75 6.17
CA LYS A 145 -9.00 -0.10 7.45
C LYS A 145 -9.01 1.43 7.31
N LEU A 146 -8.03 1.97 6.60
CA LEU A 146 -7.95 3.42 6.33
C LEU A 146 -9.17 3.89 5.53
N LEU A 147 -9.54 3.17 4.49
CA LEU A 147 -10.71 3.45 3.66
C LEU A 147 -12.00 3.47 4.50
N LYS A 148 -12.14 2.55 5.43
CA LYS A 148 -13.31 2.42 6.29
C LYS A 148 -13.38 3.51 7.37
N ASN A 149 -12.25 3.80 8.00
CA ASN A 149 -12.21 4.62 9.24
C ASN A 149 -11.83 6.07 8.98
N ASP A 150 -11.11 6.38 7.91
CA ASP A 150 -10.68 7.73 7.54
C ASP A 150 -10.71 7.91 6.03
N ARG A 151 -11.90 8.06 5.51
CA ARG A 151 -12.19 8.19 4.08
C ARG A 151 -11.40 9.31 3.41
N GLU A 152 -11.34 10.47 4.03
CA GLU A 152 -10.64 11.64 3.50
C GLU A 152 -9.14 11.37 3.34
N LYS A 153 -8.53 10.75 4.33
CA LYS A 153 -7.12 10.37 4.30
C LYS A 153 -6.85 9.31 3.23
N TYR A 154 -7.75 8.34 3.08
CA TYR A 154 -7.65 7.35 2.02
C TYR A 154 -7.75 7.98 0.63
N GLU A 155 -8.65 8.91 0.42
CA GLU A 155 -8.80 9.60 -0.87
C GLU A 155 -7.55 10.40 -1.23
N LYS A 156 -6.91 11.05 -0.28
CA LYS A 156 -5.61 11.71 -0.49
C LYS A 156 -4.54 10.70 -0.89
N PHE A 157 -4.45 9.61 -0.16
CA PHE A 157 -3.54 8.50 -0.50
C PHE A 157 -3.81 7.98 -1.91
N TYR A 158 -5.06 7.70 -2.23
CA TYR A 158 -5.46 7.17 -3.52
C TYR A 158 -5.15 8.13 -4.68
N SER A 159 -5.30 9.42 -4.48
CA SER A 159 -4.95 10.43 -5.49
C SER A 159 -3.47 10.39 -5.89
N VAL A 160 -2.61 9.92 -4.99
CA VAL A 160 -1.16 9.82 -5.22
C VAL A 160 -0.77 8.45 -5.80
N PHE A 161 -1.30 7.36 -5.25
CA PHE A 161 -0.85 5.99 -5.55
C PHE A 161 -1.90 5.10 -6.23
N GLY A 162 -3.13 5.56 -6.38
CA GLY A 162 -4.21 4.74 -6.92
C GLY A 162 -3.96 4.21 -8.33
N LEU A 163 -3.26 4.99 -9.16
CA LEU A 163 -2.89 4.58 -10.51
C LEU A 163 -2.03 3.30 -10.50
N GLN A 164 -1.20 3.13 -9.48
CA GLN A 164 -0.37 1.93 -9.32
C GLN A 164 -1.22 0.66 -9.13
N PHE A 165 -2.36 0.77 -8.46
CA PHE A 165 -3.28 -0.36 -8.31
C PHE A 165 -3.88 -0.77 -9.66
N LYS A 166 -4.29 0.19 -10.45
CA LYS A 166 -4.84 -0.04 -11.80
C LYS A 166 -3.80 -0.69 -12.71
N PHE A 167 -2.59 -0.18 -12.72
CA PHE A 167 -1.47 -0.80 -13.44
C PHE A 167 -1.16 -2.20 -12.93
N GLY A 168 -1.22 -2.43 -11.63
CA GLY A 168 -1.00 -3.76 -11.04
C GLY A 168 -1.99 -4.79 -11.55
N ILE A 169 -3.26 -4.44 -11.66
CA ILE A 169 -4.29 -5.29 -12.23
C ILE A 169 -4.03 -5.56 -13.70
N TYR A 170 -3.77 -4.50 -14.47
CA TYR A 170 -3.52 -4.59 -15.90
C TYR A 170 -2.28 -5.46 -16.19
N GLN A 171 -1.14 -5.16 -15.58
CA GLN A 171 0.12 -5.86 -15.81
C GLN A 171 0.13 -7.31 -15.33
N SER A 172 -0.67 -7.62 -14.31
CA SER A 172 -0.82 -8.98 -13.79
C SER A 172 -1.88 -9.80 -14.54
N TYR A 173 -2.46 -9.24 -15.59
CA TYR A 173 -3.58 -9.87 -16.32
C TYR A 173 -4.72 -10.28 -15.40
N GLY A 174 -5.03 -9.43 -14.44
CA GLY A 174 -6.11 -9.64 -13.47
C GLY A 174 -5.76 -10.49 -12.25
N ALA A 175 -4.53 -11.01 -12.16
CA ALA A 175 -4.12 -11.81 -10.99
C ALA A 175 -4.19 -11.02 -9.67
N ALA A 176 -4.01 -9.70 -9.73
CA ALA A 176 -4.09 -8.82 -8.57
C ALA A 176 -5.52 -8.39 -8.19
N ASN A 177 -6.54 -8.80 -8.94
CA ASN A 177 -7.93 -8.37 -8.73
C ASN A 177 -8.41 -8.63 -7.30
N GLU A 178 -8.20 -9.83 -6.79
CA GLU A 178 -8.67 -10.20 -5.44
C GLU A 178 -8.04 -9.35 -4.35
N THR A 179 -6.81 -8.90 -4.55
CA THR A 179 -6.13 -8.03 -3.61
C THR A 179 -6.62 -6.58 -3.72
N LEU A 180 -6.83 -6.08 -4.93
CA LEU A 180 -6.95 -4.64 -5.20
C LEU A 180 -8.36 -4.14 -5.52
N LYS A 181 -9.27 -4.99 -5.97
CA LYS A 181 -10.60 -4.56 -6.45
C LYS A 181 -11.37 -3.68 -5.47
N ASP A 182 -11.30 -3.99 -4.18
CA ASP A 182 -12.01 -3.26 -3.13
C ASP A 182 -11.31 -1.97 -2.69
N LEU A 183 -10.10 -1.76 -3.17
CA LEU A 183 -9.29 -0.56 -2.91
C LEU A 183 -9.38 0.47 -4.03
N LEU A 184 -9.94 0.10 -5.18
CA LEU A 184 -10.08 0.99 -6.33
C LEU A 184 -11.19 2.01 -6.11
N MET A 185 -10.97 3.21 -6.67
CA MET A 185 -11.95 4.28 -6.69
C MET A 185 -12.13 4.81 -8.11
N PHE A 186 -13.35 5.20 -8.41
CA PHE A 186 -13.71 5.83 -9.68
C PHE A 186 -14.65 7.00 -9.42
N PRO A 187 -14.53 8.10 -10.17
CA PRO A 187 -15.55 9.13 -10.15
C PRO A 187 -16.91 8.56 -10.55
N SER A 188 -17.97 9.03 -9.94
CA SER A 188 -19.32 8.50 -10.15
C SER A 188 -20.34 9.61 -10.37
N SER A 189 -21.40 9.26 -11.10
CA SER A 189 -22.55 10.14 -11.29
C SER A 189 -23.38 10.33 -10.03
N PHE A 190 -23.17 9.54 -8.99
CA PHE A 190 -23.98 9.57 -7.76
C PHE A 190 -23.92 10.94 -7.08
N ASP A 191 -22.72 11.48 -6.86
CA ASP A 191 -22.53 12.81 -6.28
C ASP A 191 -21.35 13.55 -6.92
N GLY A 192 -20.82 13.02 -8.01
CA GLY A 192 -19.64 13.55 -8.70
C GLY A 192 -18.32 13.24 -8.01
N LYS A 193 -18.32 12.48 -6.93
CA LYS A 193 -17.13 12.11 -6.15
C LYS A 193 -16.67 10.71 -6.48
N ASN A 194 -15.50 10.35 -5.95
CA ASN A 194 -14.94 9.02 -6.07
C ASN A 194 -15.72 8.02 -5.20
N VAL A 195 -15.98 6.84 -5.75
CA VAL A 195 -16.65 5.74 -5.07
C VAL A 195 -15.87 4.45 -5.27
N THR A 196 -16.05 3.50 -4.36
CA THR A 196 -15.55 2.15 -4.54
C THR A 196 -16.59 1.30 -5.28
N LEU A 197 -16.15 0.16 -5.83
CA LEU A 197 -17.06 -0.79 -6.48
C LEU A 197 -18.11 -1.33 -5.51
N LYS A 198 -17.74 -1.60 -4.27
CA LYS A 198 -18.69 -2.03 -3.23
C LYS A 198 -19.78 -1.00 -2.95
N GLU A 199 -19.41 0.26 -2.88
CA GLU A 199 -20.36 1.36 -2.70
C GLU A 199 -21.32 1.44 -3.88
N TYR A 200 -20.80 1.34 -5.11
CA TYR A 200 -21.62 1.28 -6.31
C TYR A 200 -22.64 0.14 -6.23
N VAL A 201 -22.17 -1.07 -5.96
CA VAL A 201 -23.03 -2.27 -5.89
C VAL A 201 -24.09 -2.12 -4.78
N SER A 202 -23.75 -1.52 -3.65
CA SER A 202 -24.70 -1.29 -2.55
C SER A 202 -25.87 -0.38 -2.93
N ARG A 203 -25.68 0.47 -3.95
CA ARG A 203 -26.71 1.40 -4.46
C ARG A 203 -27.40 0.91 -5.73
N MET A 204 -27.04 -0.27 -6.25
CA MET A 204 -27.69 -0.82 -7.43
C MET A 204 -29.17 -1.05 -7.19
N LYS A 205 -29.98 -0.77 -8.20
CA LYS A 205 -31.42 -0.99 -8.14
C LYS A 205 -31.75 -2.47 -8.31
N GLU A 206 -32.93 -2.92 -7.86
CA GLU A 206 -33.34 -4.32 -7.91
C GLU A 206 -33.35 -4.88 -9.34
N ASP A 207 -33.70 -4.06 -10.32
CA ASP A 207 -33.72 -4.43 -11.74
C ASP A 207 -32.37 -4.27 -12.44
N GLN A 208 -31.38 -3.70 -11.77
CA GLN A 208 -30.04 -3.49 -12.31
C GLN A 208 -29.18 -4.73 -12.11
N LYS A 209 -28.66 -5.28 -13.21
CA LYS A 209 -27.84 -6.51 -13.19
C LYS A 209 -26.37 -6.26 -13.46
N GLU A 210 -26.02 -5.08 -13.96
CA GLU A 210 -24.67 -4.74 -14.45
C GLU A 210 -24.19 -3.41 -13.88
N ILE A 211 -22.87 -3.27 -13.81
CA ILE A 211 -22.22 -2.01 -13.49
C ILE A 211 -22.09 -1.20 -14.77
N TYR A 212 -22.64 0.01 -14.78
CA TYR A 212 -22.51 0.91 -15.93
C TYR A 212 -21.33 1.83 -15.78
N TYR A 213 -20.55 1.96 -16.83
CA TYR A 213 -19.41 2.88 -16.89
C TYR A 213 -19.37 3.58 -18.25
N ALA A 214 -18.72 4.73 -18.29
CA ALA A 214 -18.47 5.45 -19.52
C ALA A 214 -17.04 5.99 -19.52
N CYS A 215 -16.40 5.93 -20.68
CA CYS A 215 -15.02 6.36 -20.89
C CYS A 215 -14.95 7.73 -21.52
N GLY A 216 -13.96 8.52 -21.14
CA GLY A 216 -13.69 9.83 -21.73
C GLY A 216 -12.52 10.51 -21.01
N GLU A 217 -11.95 11.53 -21.64
CA GLU A 217 -10.79 12.25 -21.12
C GLU A 217 -11.06 12.96 -19.79
N THR A 218 -12.28 13.46 -19.61
CA THR A 218 -12.69 14.16 -18.40
C THR A 218 -14.11 13.76 -18.02
N LYS A 219 -14.44 13.93 -16.73
CA LYS A 219 -15.78 13.75 -16.20
C LYS A 219 -16.80 14.62 -16.95
N GLU A 220 -16.47 15.88 -17.21
CA GLU A 220 -17.34 16.82 -17.89
C GLU A 220 -17.68 16.36 -19.32
N ARG A 221 -16.70 15.83 -20.05
CA ARG A 221 -16.92 15.28 -21.39
C ARG A 221 -17.80 14.03 -21.37
N ILE A 222 -17.61 13.16 -20.39
CA ILE A 222 -18.44 11.97 -20.21
C ILE A 222 -19.88 12.37 -19.95
N GLU A 223 -20.13 13.36 -19.10
CA GLU A 223 -21.46 13.83 -18.75
C GLU A 223 -22.23 14.41 -19.96
N MET A 224 -21.50 14.82 -20.99
CA MET A 224 -22.11 15.35 -22.26
C MET A 224 -22.47 14.24 -23.24
N LEU A 225 -22.15 12.99 -23.01
CA LEU A 225 -22.46 11.91 -23.93
C LEU A 225 -23.98 11.62 -23.96
N PRO A 226 -24.59 11.61 -25.16
CA PRO A 226 -26.03 11.37 -25.27
C PRO A 226 -26.47 10.00 -24.74
N GLN A 227 -25.62 9.01 -24.82
CA GLN A 227 -25.89 7.64 -24.35
C GLN A 227 -26.14 7.58 -22.84
N LEU A 228 -25.56 8.52 -22.08
CA LEU A 228 -25.73 8.58 -20.63
C LEU A 228 -27.11 9.02 -20.18
N GLU A 229 -27.81 9.83 -20.99
CA GLU A 229 -29.16 10.31 -20.64
C GLU A 229 -30.13 9.15 -20.41
N LYS A 230 -30.09 8.14 -21.23
CA LYS A 230 -30.97 6.96 -21.12
C LYS A 230 -30.72 6.18 -19.83
N ILE A 231 -29.45 6.07 -19.43
CA ILE A 231 -29.05 5.36 -18.22
C ILE A 231 -29.43 6.19 -16.98
N LYS A 232 -29.19 7.50 -17.04
CA LYS A 232 -29.59 8.45 -15.98
C LYS A 232 -31.10 8.53 -15.81
N ASP A 233 -31.88 8.47 -16.90
CA ASP A 233 -33.34 8.47 -16.86
C ASP A 233 -33.89 7.23 -16.12
N LYS A 234 -33.20 6.10 -16.21
CA LYS A 234 -33.51 4.92 -15.42
C LYS A 234 -33.08 5.04 -13.95
N GLY A 235 -32.35 6.09 -13.61
CA GLY A 235 -31.84 6.32 -12.28
C GLY A 235 -30.65 5.43 -11.91
N TYR A 236 -29.95 4.86 -12.87
CA TYR A 236 -28.77 4.05 -12.64
C TYR A 236 -27.54 4.93 -12.44
N GLU A 237 -26.69 4.53 -11.51
CA GLU A 237 -25.38 5.16 -11.29
C GLU A 237 -24.41 4.74 -12.40
N VAL A 238 -23.53 5.67 -12.83
CA VAL A 238 -22.52 5.45 -13.86
C VAL A 238 -21.15 5.79 -13.29
N LEU A 239 -20.20 4.90 -13.47
CA LEU A 239 -18.79 5.16 -13.16
C LEU A 239 -18.14 5.86 -14.34
N TYR A 240 -17.26 6.83 -14.04
CA TYR A 240 -16.51 7.56 -15.05
C TYR A 240 -15.08 7.02 -15.15
N PHE A 241 -14.76 6.44 -16.28
CA PHE A 241 -13.42 5.94 -16.58
C PHE A 241 -12.66 7.04 -17.34
N THR A 242 -11.84 7.78 -16.61
CA THR A 242 -11.10 8.93 -17.13
C THR A 242 -9.62 8.66 -17.37
N GLN A 243 -9.14 7.48 -17.01
CA GLN A 243 -7.76 7.05 -17.23
C GLN A 243 -7.73 5.91 -18.24
N ASP A 244 -6.76 5.93 -19.15
CA ASP A 244 -6.66 4.92 -20.22
C ASP A 244 -6.63 3.49 -19.68
N VAL A 245 -6.01 3.28 -18.52
CA VAL A 245 -5.93 1.97 -17.88
C VAL A 245 -7.28 1.46 -17.35
N ASP A 246 -8.30 2.30 -17.26
CA ASP A 246 -9.62 1.92 -16.79
C ASP A 246 -10.38 1.07 -17.83
N GLU A 247 -10.02 1.20 -19.11
CA GLU A 247 -10.60 0.43 -20.23
C GLU A 247 -10.03 -0.98 -20.31
#